data_19c7860b191b47e84fe59c5819f5cd9c
#
_entry.id   19c7860b191b47e84fe59c5819f5cd9c
#
_cell.length_a   1.000
_cell.length_b   1.000
_cell.length_c   1.000
_cell.angle_alpha   90.00
_cell.angle_beta   90.00
_cell.angle_gamma   90.00
#
_symmetry.space_group_name_H-M   'P 1'
#
loop_
_entity.id
_entity.type
_entity.pdbx_description
1 polymer ?
#
loop_
_entity_poly.entity_id
_entity_poly.type
_entity_poly.pdbx_seq_one_letter_code
_entity_poly.pdbx_strand_id
1 'polypeptide(L)'
;ERKSRYVADMDSCAVLPPHVSALLRPLRGLLMGMDARETCPQIELACGDGVTALVLRHLEPLSDADRQRLRDFAREHADAAVQWWLQPKGPDSVHRLDADDGTPELSYGLPEFGLVMPFRPTDFTQVNPHINRVLVARALRLLQAGRDERVIDWFCGLGNFTLPLATQAGAVLGIEGSEALVARSRENWQRNQARRGGLAPTTFVARNLFEMTPAQLVADGVADRWLVDPPREGA
;
A
#
# COMPACT_ATOMS: atom_id res chain seq x y z
N GLU A 1 2.30 18.23 -16.56
CA GLU A 1 3.17 19.43 -16.43
C GLU A 1 2.68 20.35 -15.31
N ARG A 2 3.63 20.93 -14.57
CA ARG A 2 3.30 21.85 -13.47
C ARG A 2 2.60 23.09 -14.05
N LYS A 3 1.31 23.29 -13.71
CA LYS A 3 0.43 24.38 -14.22
C LYS A 3 -0.14 24.19 -15.63
N SER A 4 -0.07 23.00 -16.24
CA SER A 4 -0.74 22.72 -17.50
C SER A 4 -2.11 22.08 -17.26
N ARG A 5 -3.10 22.35 -18.11
CA ARG A 5 -4.38 21.65 -18.18
C ARG A 5 -4.29 20.35 -18.99
N TYR A 6 -3.17 20.14 -19.67
CA TYR A 6 -2.99 19.01 -20.57
C TYR A 6 -2.18 17.91 -19.92
N VAL A 7 -2.60 16.68 -20.14
CA VAL A 7 -1.86 15.47 -19.78
C VAL A 7 -0.85 15.19 -20.89
N ALA A 8 0.38 14.80 -20.53
CA ALA A 8 1.37 14.40 -21.51
C ALA A 8 0.93 13.12 -22.23
N ASP A 9 1.03 13.09 -23.54
CA ASP A 9 0.84 11.89 -24.32
C ASP A 9 2.11 11.04 -24.25
N MET A 10 2.06 9.93 -23.49
CA MET A 10 3.21 9.09 -23.21
C MET A 10 2.98 7.67 -23.71
N ASP A 11 3.95 7.14 -24.44
CA ASP A 11 3.97 5.73 -24.85
C ASP A 11 4.71 4.82 -23.87
N SER A 12 5.54 5.39 -23.03
CA SER A 12 6.31 4.69 -22.00
C SER A 12 6.64 5.62 -20.84
N CYS A 13 6.94 5.04 -19.67
CA CYS A 13 7.35 5.78 -18.50
C CYS A 13 8.46 5.01 -17.76
N ALA A 14 9.65 5.60 -17.66
CA ALA A 14 10.80 4.99 -17.00
C ALA A 14 10.67 4.85 -15.48
N VAL A 15 9.71 5.56 -14.87
CA VAL A 15 9.44 5.50 -13.41
C VAL A 15 8.53 4.32 -13.05
N LEU A 16 7.70 3.87 -14.01
CA LEU A 16 6.82 2.72 -13.82
C LEU A 16 7.60 1.40 -13.96
N PRO A 17 7.17 0.33 -13.27
CA PRO A 17 7.64 -1.01 -13.58
C PRO A 17 7.48 -1.31 -15.08
N PRO A 18 8.43 -2.03 -15.73
CA PRO A 18 8.41 -2.26 -17.17
C PRO A 18 7.09 -2.85 -17.69
N HIS A 19 6.52 -3.84 -17.00
CA HIS A 19 5.23 -4.45 -17.37
C HIS A 19 4.07 -3.45 -17.31
N VAL A 20 4.10 -2.49 -16.37
CA VAL A 20 3.08 -1.42 -16.28
C VAL A 20 3.30 -0.36 -17.34
N SER A 21 4.56 0.03 -17.59
CA SER A 21 4.88 0.97 -18.66
C SER A 21 4.39 0.46 -20.03
N ALA A 22 4.46 -0.86 -20.25
CA ALA A 22 3.93 -1.50 -21.47
C ALA A 22 2.40 -1.42 -21.61
N LEU A 23 1.67 -1.25 -20.49
CA LEU A 23 0.21 -1.12 -20.52
C LEU A 23 -0.28 0.28 -20.91
N LEU A 24 0.56 1.32 -20.96
CA LEU A 24 0.11 2.69 -21.23
C LEU A 24 -0.64 2.83 -22.56
N ARG A 25 -0.10 2.25 -23.64
CA ARG A 25 -0.78 2.25 -24.94
C ARG A 25 -2.06 1.42 -24.96
N PRO A 26 -2.05 0.15 -24.50
CA PRO A 26 -3.27 -0.64 -24.35
C PRO A 26 -4.35 0.04 -23.51
N LEU A 27 -4.01 0.65 -22.36
CA LEU A 27 -4.96 1.39 -21.52
C LEU A 27 -5.59 2.58 -22.25
N ARG A 28 -4.82 3.29 -23.06
CA ARG A 28 -5.35 4.34 -23.92
C ARG A 28 -6.40 3.78 -24.90
N GLY A 29 -6.07 2.67 -25.57
CA GLY A 29 -6.99 1.99 -26.47
C GLY A 29 -8.28 1.54 -25.79
N LEU A 30 -8.15 0.96 -24.59
CA LEU A 30 -9.29 0.57 -23.76
C LEU A 30 -10.19 1.78 -23.46
N LEU A 31 -9.64 2.85 -22.90
CA LEU A 31 -10.40 4.06 -22.52
C LEU A 31 -11.10 4.68 -23.72
N MET A 32 -10.44 4.78 -24.86
CA MET A 32 -11.04 5.33 -26.09
C MET A 32 -12.22 4.50 -26.59
N GLY A 33 -12.24 3.19 -26.33
CA GLY A 33 -13.32 2.27 -26.70
C GLY A 33 -14.46 2.20 -25.68
N MET A 34 -14.36 2.85 -24.52
CA MET A 34 -15.38 2.82 -23.47
C MET A 34 -16.52 3.81 -23.77
N ASP A 35 -17.72 3.41 -23.36
CA ASP A 35 -18.89 4.31 -23.40
C ASP A 35 -18.69 5.47 -22.41
N ALA A 36 -18.09 5.18 -21.25
CA ALA A 36 -17.81 6.14 -20.18
C ALA A 36 -16.50 6.93 -20.35
N ARG A 37 -15.85 6.93 -21.53
CA ARG A 37 -14.52 7.56 -21.75
C ARG A 37 -14.42 9.01 -21.28
N GLU A 38 -15.49 9.80 -21.43
CA GLU A 38 -15.54 11.21 -21.04
C GLU A 38 -15.66 11.41 -19.51
N THR A 39 -16.05 10.36 -18.79
CA THR A 39 -16.32 10.38 -17.35
C THR A 39 -15.33 9.54 -16.53
N CYS A 40 -14.27 9.05 -17.17
CA CYS A 40 -13.17 8.31 -16.53
C CYS A 40 -11.89 9.16 -16.48
N PRO A 41 -11.75 10.08 -15.50
CA PRO A 41 -10.66 11.06 -15.49
C PRO A 41 -9.31 10.50 -15.07
N GLN A 42 -9.25 9.33 -14.43
CA GLN A 42 -8.03 8.84 -13.78
C GLN A 42 -8.00 7.32 -13.66
N ILE A 43 -6.80 6.78 -13.83
CA ILE A 43 -6.44 5.43 -13.38
C ILE A 43 -5.30 5.57 -12.38
N GLU A 44 -5.50 5.06 -11.16
CA GLU A 44 -4.43 4.93 -10.17
C GLU A 44 -3.85 3.51 -10.23
N LEU A 45 -2.58 3.39 -9.85
CA LEU A 45 -1.83 2.16 -9.93
C LEU A 45 -1.31 1.76 -8.56
N ALA A 46 -1.48 0.49 -8.21
CA ALA A 46 -0.80 -0.13 -7.08
C ALA A 46 -0.20 -1.48 -7.49
N CYS A 47 1.11 -1.65 -7.33
CA CYS A 47 1.80 -2.88 -7.67
C CYS A 47 2.14 -3.68 -6.42
N GLY A 48 1.66 -4.92 -6.36
CA GLY A 48 2.16 -5.95 -5.46
C GLY A 48 3.20 -6.85 -6.14
N ASP A 49 3.69 -7.85 -5.42
CA ASP A 49 4.68 -8.80 -5.95
C ASP A 49 4.09 -9.70 -7.06
N GLY A 50 2.79 -9.93 -7.08
CA GLY A 50 2.13 -10.80 -8.07
C GLY A 50 0.84 -10.23 -8.66
N VAL A 51 0.56 -8.94 -8.45
CA VAL A 51 -0.67 -8.30 -8.90
C VAL A 51 -0.41 -6.85 -9.26
N THR A 52 -1.01 -6.41 -10.37
CA THR A 52 -1.07 -5.02 -10.79
C THR A 52 -2.50 -4.51 -10.62
N ALA A 53 -2.78 -3.83 -9.52
CA ALA A 53 -4.09 -3.23 -9.29
C ALA A 53 -4.21 -1.90 -10.05
N LEU A 54 -5.25 -1.78 -10.87
CA LEU A 54 -5.64 -0.58 -11.60
C LEU A 54 -6.97 -0.07 -11.05
N VAL A 55 -6.96 1.11 -10.45
CA VAL A 55 -8.16 1.75 -9.90
C VAL A 55 -8.70 2.74 -10.92
N LEU A 56 -9.80 2.39 -11.57
CA LEU A 56 -10.49 3.27 -12.51
C LEU A 56 -11.46 4.19 -11.76
N ARG A 57 -11.16 5.48 -11.73
CA ARG A 57 -12.09 6.49 -11.27
C ARG A 57 -13.12 6.75 -12.38
N HIS A 58 -14.40 6.68 -12.03
CA HIS A 58 -15.49 6.97 -12.94
C HIS A 58 -16.54 7.86 -12.25
N LEU A 59 -16.97 8.90 -12.94
CA LEU A 59 -17.91 9.91 -12.40
C LEU A 59 -19.37 9.51 -12.62
N GLU A 60 -19.62 8.64 -13.61
CA GLU A 60 -20.93 8.09 -13.95
C GLU A 60 -20.87 6.55 -13.86
N PRO A 61 -21.98 5.86 -13.63
CA PRO A 61 -22.01 4.40 -13.61
C PRO A 61 -21.48 3.80 -14.90
N LEU A 62 -20.62 2.79 -14.81
CA LEU A 62 -20.15 2.04 -15.97
C LEU A 62 -21.25 1.14 -16.53
N SER A 63 -21.38 1.10 -17.86
CA SER A 63 -22.22 0.13 -18.56
C SER A 63 -21.70 -1.31 -18.38
N ASP A 64 -22.56 -2.30 -18.62
CA ASP A 64 -22.14 -3.70 -18.63
C ASP A 64 -21.11 -3.97 -19.72
N ALA A 65 -21.21 -3.27 -20.84
CA ALA A 65 -20.23 -3.34 -21.93
C ALA A 65 -18.86 -2.82 -21.45
N ASP A 66 -18.80 -1.71 -20.72
CA ASP A 66 -17.55 -1.18 -20.17
C ASP A 66 -16.95 -2.12 -19.13
N ARG A 67 -17.78 -2.67 -18.23
CA ARG A 67 -17.32 -3.68 -17.28
C ARG A 67 -16.74 -4.92 -17.98
N GLN A 68 -17.35 -5.31 -19.10
CA GLN A 68 -16.85 -6.43 -19.88
C GLN A 68 -15.52 -6.09 -20.58
N ARG A 69 -15.36 -4.88 -21.13
CA ARG A 69 -14.10 -4.40 -21.70
C ARG A 69 -12.94 -4.43 -20.70
N LEU A 70 -13.22 -4.05 -19.44
CA LEU A 70 -12.22 -4.13 -18.36
C LEU A 70 -11.79 -5.58 -18.09
N ARG A 71 -12.75 -6.52 -18.07
CA ARG A 71 -12.44 -7.96 -17.88
C ARG A 71 -11.65 -8.52 -19.06
N ASP A 72 -12.01 -8.15 -20.28
CA ASP A 72 -11.33 -8.58 -21.49
C ASP A 72 -9.88 -8.07 -21.49
N PHE A 73 -9.68 -6.81 -21.14
CA PHE A 73 -8.35 -6.23 -20.99
C PHE A 73 -7.49 -7.00 -19.96
N ALA A 74 -8.04 -7.34 -18.79
CA ALA A 74 -7.31 -8.11 -17.79
C ALA A 74 -6.91 -9.51 -18.30
N ARG A 75 -7.77 -10.15 -19.10
CA ARG A 75 -7.47 -11.45 -19.72
C ARG A 75 -6.42 -11.35 -20.83
N GLU A 76 -6.48 -10.32 -21.66
CA GLU A 76 -5.51 -10.06 -22.74
C GLU A 76 -4.11 -9.73 -22.19
N HIS A 77 -4.04 -9.17 -20.97
CA HIS A 77 -2.80 -8.83 -20.27
C HIS A 77 -2.59 -9.67 -19.01
N ALA A 78 -2.86 -10.97 -19.11
CA ALA A 78 -2.74 -11.91 -17.99
C ALA A 78 -1.32 -11.99 -17.41
N ASP A 79 -0.30 -11.75 -18.22
CA ASP A 79 1.11 -11.67 -17.82
C ASP A 79 1.40 -10.51 -16.86
N ALA A 80 0.62 -9.42 -16.95
CA ALA A 80 0.70 -8.30 -16.02
C ALA A 80 -0.16 -8.49 -14.74
N ALA A 81 -0.92 -9.59 -14.65
CA ALA A 81 -1.82 -9.93 -13.55
C ALA A 81 -2.70 -8.74 -13.13
N VAL A 82 -3.36 -8.13 -14.12
CA VAL A 82 -4.20 -6.94 -13.92
C VAL A 82 -5.41 -7.27 -13.07
N GLN A 83 -5.60 -6.50 -12.03
CA GLN A 83 -6.76 -6.55 -11.14
C GLN A 83 -7.48 -5.21 -11.17
N TRP A 84 -8.73 -5.19 -11.62
CA TRP A 84 -9.51 -3.95 -11.70
C TRP A 84 -10.21 -3.61 -10.40
N TRP A 85 -10.04 -2.35 -10.02
CA TRP A 85 -10.78 -1.69 -8.94
C TRP A 85 -11.54 -0.50 -9.50
N LEU A 86 -12.67 -0.20 -8.92
CA LEU A 86 -13.55 0.91 -9.32
C LEU A 86 -13.63 1.94 -8.21
N GLN A 87 -13.63 3.21 -8.58
CA GLN A 87 -13.76 4.34 -7.67
C GLN A 87 -14.88 5.27 -8.16
N PRO A 88 -16.14 5.03 -7.75
CA PRO A 88 -17.27 5.86 -8.16
C PRO A 88 -17.34 7.21 -7.44
N LYS A 89 -16.68 7.37 -6.28
CA LYS A 89 -16.70 8.58 -5.45
C LYS A 89 -15.32 8.86 -4.83
N GLY A 90 -15.27 9.12 -3.53
CA GLY A 90 -14.03 9.30 -2.78
C GLY A 90 -13.25 7.99 -2.57
N PRO A 91 -12.07 8.06 -1.93
CA PRO A 91 -11.19 6.91 -1.69
C PRO A 91 -11.88 5.75 -0.97
N ASP A 92 -12.82 6.02 -0.07
CA ASP A 92 -13.57 5.00 0.68
C ASP A 92 -14.52 4.18 -0.19
N SER A 93 -14.81 4.64 -1.41
CA SER A 93 -15.66 3.92 -2.36
C SER A 93 -14.90 2.91 -3.22
N VAL A 94 -13.57 2.82 -3.07
CA VAL A 94 -12.74 1.91 -3.88
C VAL A 94 -13.06 0.46 -3.55
N HIS A 95 -13.45 -0.29 -4.58
CA HIS A 95 -13.80 -1.71 -4.49
C HIS A 95 -13.38 -2.47 -5.73
N ARG A 96 -13.21 -3.78 -5.63
CA ARG A 96 -12.87 -4.63 -6.78
C ARG A 96 -14.02 -4.66 -7.79
N LEU A 97 -13.70 -4.69 -9.07
CA LEU A 97 -14.68 -4.90 -10.16
C LEU A 97 -15.36 -6.26 -9.98
N ASP A 98 -14.58 -7.30 -9.74
CA ASP A 98 -15.05 -8.64 -9.45
C ASP A 98 -14.46 -9.09 -8.10
N ALA A 99 -15.30 -9.61 -7.21
CA ALA A 99 -14.87 -10.02 -5.87
C ALA A 99 -13.88 -11.19 -5.92
N ASP A 100 -14.06 -12.10 -6.87
CA ASP A 100 -13.20 -13.23 -7.13
C ASP A 100 -12.93 -13.31 -8.64
N ASP A 101 -11.81 -12.73 -9.07
CA ASP A 101 -11.32 -12.75 -10.46
C ASP A 101 -10.15 -13.73 -10.65
N GLY A 102 -9.88 -14.56 -9.63
CA GLY A 102 -8.79 -15.53 -9.64
C GLY A 102 -7.40 -14.90 -9.45
N THR A 103 -7.30 -13.58 -9.27
CA THR A 103 -6.01 -12.93 -9.01
C THR A 103 -5.60 -13.08 -7.54
N PRO A 104 -4.28 -13.14 -7.24
CA PRO A 104 -3.77 -13.14 -5.87
C PRO A 104 -4.18 -11.89 -5.10
N GLU A 105 -4.08 -11.95 -3.77
CA GLU A 105 -4.24 -10.78 -2.93
C GLU A 105 -3.13 -9.77 -3.20
N LEU A 106 -3.49 -8.48 -3.30
CA LEU A 106 -2.52 -7.40 -3.47
C LEU A 106 -1.64 -7.30 -2.23
N SER A 107 -0.36 -7.68 -2.39
CA SER A 107 0.60 -7.73 -1.29
C SER A 107 2.04 -7.57 -1.78
N TYR A 108 2.94 -7.18 -0.87
CA TYR A 108 4.38 -7.23 -1.11
C TYR A 108 5.09 -8.01 -0.01
N GLY A 109 6.23 -8.59 -0.34
CA GLY A 109 7.04 -9.38 0.57
C GLY A 109 8.23 -8.61 1.14
N LEU A 110 8.53 -8.89 2.42
CA LEU A 110 9.79 -8.56 3.07
C LEU A 110 10.51 -9.87 3.39
N PRO A 111 11.15 -10.50 2.38
CA PRO A 111 11.64 -11.89 2.48
C PRO A 111 12.74 -12.07 3.53
N GLU A 112 13.58 -11.06 3.79
CA GLU A 112 14.61 -11.09 4.84
C GLU A 112 14.00 -11.37 6.22
N PHE A 113 12.75 -10.92 6.45
CA PHE A 113 12.02 -11.09 7.71
C PHE A 113 10.96 -12.21 7.63
N GLY A 114 10.79 -12.84 6.47
CA GLY A 114 9.77 -13.84 6.22
C GLY A 114 8.34 -13.28 6.31
N LEU A 115 8.12 -12.01 5.96
CA LEU A 115 6.84 -11.32 6.08
C LEU A 115 6.17 -11.12 4.72
N VAL A 116 4.84 -11.14 4.72
CA VAL A 116 3.99 -10.70 3.59
C VAL A 116 3.08 -9.60 4.09
N MET A 117 2.97 -8.54 3.32
CA MET A 117 2.27 -7.31 3.67
C MET A 117 1.10 -7.08 2.71
N PRO A 118 -0.10 -7.63 2.98
CA PRO A 118 -1.31 -7.26 2.27
C PRO A 118 -1.62 -5.77 2.42
N PHE A 119 -2.11 -5.17 1.34
CA PHE A 119 -2.50 -3.77 1.33
C PHE A 119 -3.65 -3.52 0.34
N ARG A 120 -4.31 -2.37 0.45
CA ARG A 120 -5.30 -1.91 -0.52
C ARG A 120 -4.68 -0.91 -1.48
N PRO A 121 -5.21 -0.72 -2.69
CA PRO A 121 -4.70 0.28 -3.62
C PRO A 121 -4.69 1.71 -3.04
N THR A 122 -5.54 1.98 -2.05
CA THR A 122 -5.63 3.28 -1.34
C THR A 122 -4.63 3.43 -0.19
N ASP A 123 -3.98 2.35 0.23
CA ASP A 123 -3.00 2.40 1.32
C ASP A 123 -1.67 2.97 0.80
N PHE A 124 -1.03 3.82 1.59
CA PHE A 124 0.32 4.28 1.25
C PHE A 124 1.32 3.12 1.36
N THR A 125 2.07 2.89 0.29
CA THR A 125 3.21 1.97 0.25
C THR A 125 4.41 2.64 -0.43
N GLN A 126 5.62 2.17 -0.11
CA GLN A 126 6.82 2.62 -0.81
C GLN A 126 6.79 2.13 -2.26
N VAL A 127 6.74 3.06 -3.20
CA VAL A 127 6.53 2.77 -4.65
C VAL A 127 7.65 1.94 -5.29
N ASN A 128 8.86 1.96 -4.71
CA ASN A 128 9.97 1.13 -5.14
C ASN A 128 10.18 -0.03 -4.16
N PRO A 129 9.70 -1.25 -4.45
CA PRO A 129 9.77 -2.38 -3.53
C PRO A 129 11.20 -2.81 -3.22
N HIS A 130 12.14 -2.66 -4.16
CA HIS A 130 13.54 -2.97 -3.93
C HIS A 130 14.16 -2.00 -2.92
N ILE A 131 13.96 -0.70 -3.11
CA ILE A 131 14.45 0.31 -2.16
C ILE A 131 13.77 0.17 -0.81
N ASN A 132 12.47 -0.16 -0.77
CA ASN A 132 11.78 -0.43 0.50
C ASN A 132 12.45 -1.56 1.28
N ARG A 133 12.76 -2.68 0.65
CA ARG A 133 13.46 -3.81 1.28
C ARG A 133 14.83 -3.39 1.85
N VAL A 134 15.61 -2.66 1.07
CA VAL A 134 16.92 -2.12 1.52
C VAL A 134 16.76 -1.14 2.67
N LEU A 135 15.78 -0.25 2.60
CA LEU A 135 15.51 0.76 3.63
C LEU A 135 15.11 0.10 4.95
N VAL A 136 14.17 -0.84 4.93
CA VAL A 136 13.73 -1.58 6.11
C VAL A 136 14.90 -2.35 6.73
N ALA A 137 15.64 -3.12 5.94
CA ALA A 137 16.79 -3.87 6.43
C ALA A 137 17.87 -2.96 7.04
N ARG A 138 18.12 -1.80 6.42
CA ARG A 138 19.10 -0.81 6.93
C ARG A 138 18.62 -0.17 8.23
N ALA A 139 17.35 0.22 8.31
CA ALA A 139 16.77 0.81 9.51
C ALA A 139 16.90 -0.13 10.70
N LEU A 140 16.54 -1.40 10.55
CA LEU A 140 16.64 -2.39 11.61
C LEU A 140 18.09 -2.63 12.06
N ARG A 141 19.03 -2.70 11.10
CA ARG A 141 20.46 -2.84 11.43
C ARG A 141 21.02 -1.63 12.19
N LEU A 142 20.55 -0.42 11.89
CA LEU A 142 20.98 0.78 12.61
C LEU A 142 20.33 0.90 13.97
N LEU A 143 19.07 0.49 14.07
CA LEU A 143 18.33 0.52 15.34
C LEU A 143 18.85 -0.51 16.34
N GLN A 144 19.30 -1.69 15.88
CA GLN A 144 19.89 -2.77 16.69
C GLN A 144 19.02 -3.18 17.88
N ALA A 145 17.69 -3.24 17.69
CA ALA A 145 16.78 -3.63 18.75
C ALA A 145 16.98 -5.10 19.15
N GLY A 146 17.14 -5.34 20.45
CA GLY A 146 17.29 -6.67 21.04
C GLY A 146 15.97 -7.26 21.54
N ARG A 147 15.99 -8.58 21.84
CA ARG A 147 14.79 -9.32 22.28
C ARG A 147 14.26 -8.90 23.67
N ASP A 148 15.03 -8.17 24.42
CA ASP A 148 14.63 -7.64 25.73
C ASP A 148 14.24 -6.15 25.64
N GLU A 149 14.35 -5.56 24.45
CA GLU A 149 14.09 -4.15 24.23
C GLU A 149 12.68 -3.91 23.68
N ARG A 150 12.10 -2.79 24.11
CA ARG A 150 10.84 -2.27 23.60
C ARG A 150 11.08 -1.16 22.60
N VAL A 151 10.38 -1.21 21.45
CA VAL A 151 10.50 -0.25 20.36
C VAL A 151 9.17 0.47 20.12
N ILE A 152 9.22 1.77 19.84
CA ILE A 152 8.09 2.54 19.33
C ILE A 152 8.37 2.90 17.89
N ASP A 153 7.41 2.59 17.01
CA ASP A 153 7.40 2.94 15.57
C ASP A 153 6.35 4.03 15.33
N TRP A 154 6.84 5.25 15.14
CA TRP A 154 6.01 6.44 14.90
C TRP A 154 5.71 6.58 13.42
N PHE A 155 4.46 6.87 13.07
CA PHE A 155 3.96 6.89 11.70
C PHE A 155 4.03 5.51 11.04
N CYS A 156 3.60 4.49 11.77
CA CYS A 156 3.84 3.08 11.40
C CYS A 156 3.11 2.62 10.12
N GLY A 157 2.15 3.39 9.61
CA GLY A 157 1.36 3.04 8.44
C GLY A 157 0.68 1.68 8.57
N LEU A 158 0.81 0.84 7.55
CA LEU A 158 0.34 -0.55 7.56
C LEU A 158 1.29 -1.55 8.25
N GLY A 159 2.33 -1.04 8.94
CA GLY A 159 3.28 -1.85 9.69
C GLY A 159 4.59 -2.18 8.96
N ASN A 160 4.97 -1.37 7.96
CA ASN A 160 6.13 -1.62 7.10
C ASN A 160 7.46 -1.79 7.87
N PHE A 161 7.65 -1.05 8.97
CA PHE A 161 8.78 -1.22 9.89
C PHE A 161 8.37 -2.00 11.15
N THR A 162 7.15 -1.80 11.64
CA THR A 162 6.66 -2.41 12.88
C THR A 162 6.75 -3.94 12.85
N LEU A 163 6.33 -4.58 11.74
CA LEU A 163 6.35 -6.04 11.65
C LEU A 163 7.78 -6.61 11.57
N PRO A 164 8.69 -6.05 10.76
CA PRO A 164 10.11 -6.39 10.83
C PRO A 164 10.72 -6.20 12.22
N LEU A 165 10.43 -5.09 12.90
CA LEU A 165 10.86 -4.85 14.29
C LEU A 165 10.36 -5.95 15.23
N ALA A 166 9.12 -6.39 15.08
CA ALA A 166 8.55 -7.47 15.86
C ALA A 166 9.23 -8.84 15.64
N THR A 167 10.08 -8.99 14.62
CA THR A 167 10.90 -10.20 14.45
C THR A 167 12.15 -10.21 15.34
N GLN A 168 12.57 -9.05 15.88
CA GLN A 168 13.84 -8.85 16.58
C GLN A 168 13.66 -8.32 18.01
N ALA A 169 12.75 -7.39 18.22
CA ALA A 169 12.48 -6.74 19.50
C ALA A 169 11.74 -7.65 20.50
N GLY A 170 11.69 -7.23 21.76
CA GLY A 170 10.90 -7.87 22.83
C GLY A 170 9.43 -7.45 22.81
N ALA A 171 9.15 -6.20 22.45
CA ALA A 171 7.81 -5.66 22.26
C ALA A 171 7.84 -4.47 21.29
N VAL A 172 6.76 -4.25 20.55
CA VAL A 172 6.66 -3.13 19.62
C VAL A 172 5.32 -2.39 19.82
N LEU A 173 5.39 -1.06 19.80
CA LEU A 173 4.23 -0.17 19.74
C LEU A 173 4.27 0.57 18.40
N GLY A 174 3.30 0.35 17.52
CA GLY A 174 3.09 1.12 16.31
C GLY A 174 2.05 2.22 16.54
N ILE A 175 2.35 3.45 16.18
CA ILE A 175 1.44 4.59 16.30
C ILE A 175 1.24 5.21 14.92
N GLU A 176 -0.03 5.42 14.54
CA GLU A 176 -0.41 5.90 13.22
C GLU A 176 -1.64 6.81 13.32
N GLY A 177 -1.73 7.84 12.47
CA GLY A 177 -2.85 8.78 12.46
C GLY A 177 -4.15 8.20 11.88
N SER A 178 -4.04 7.26 10.96
CA SER A 178 -5.17 6.65 10.27
C SER A 178 -5.68 5.39 10.97
N GLU A 179 -6.92 5.41 11.45
CA GLU A 179 -7.57 4.20 12.01
C GLU A 179 -7.62 3.04 11.00
N ALA A 180 -7.81 3.33 9.72
CA ALA A 180 -7.85 2.32 8.67
C ALA A 180 -6.48 1.64 8.49
N LEU A 181 -5.37 2.40 8.54
CA LEU A 181 -4.02 1.83 8.49
C LEU A 181 -3.67 1.06 9.78
N VAL A 182 -4.12 1.53 10.93
CA VAL A 182 -3.97 0.80 12.22
C VAL A 182 -4.73 -0.54 12.17
N ALA A 183 -5.94 -0.57 11.63
CA ALA A 183 -6.67 -1.83 11.42
C ALA A 183 -5.89 -2.77 10.49
N ARG A 184 -5.36 -2.24 9.38
CA ARG A 184 -4.54 -2.97 8.42
C ARG A 184 -3.28 -3.53 9.06
N SER A 185 -2.57 -2.74 9.86
CA SER A 185 -1.34 -3.17 10.54
C SER A 185 -1.61 -4.31 11.54
N ARG A 186 -2.74 -4.27 12.26
CA ARG A 186 -3.19 -5.38 13.12
C ARG A 186 -3.48 -6.65 12.34
N GLU A 187 -4.22 -6.54 11.23
CA GLU A 187 -4.51 -7.67 10.33
C GLU A 187 -3.19 -8.26 9.79
N ASN A 188 -2.28 -7.43 9.33
CA ASN A 188 -0.97 -7.84 8.83
C ASN A 188 -0.16 -8.57 9.90
N TRP A 189 -0.13 -8.04 11.13
CA TRP A 189 0.53 -8.71 12.24
C TRP A 189 -0.09 -10.08 12.54
N GLN A 190 -1.42 -10.17 12.66
CA GLN A 190 -2.13 -11.42 12.94
C GLN A 190 -1.86 -12.48 11.87
N ARG A 191 -1.94 -12.10 10.59
CA ARG A 191 -1.69 -13.01 9.44
C ARG A 191 -0.25 -13.51 9.44
N ASN A 192 0.72 -12.62 9.67
CA ASN A 192 2.13 -13.02 9.72
C ASN A 192 2.44 -13.86 10.96
N GLN A 193 1.85 -13.54 12.11
CA GLN A 193 1.98 -14.36 13.32
C GLN A 193 1.42 -15.77 13.10
N ALA A 194 0.26 -15.90 12.47
CA ALA A 194 -0.33 -17.22 12.15
C ALA A 194 0.52 -18.01 11.15
N ARG A 195 1.13 -17.32 10.16
CA ARG A 195 1.89 -17.96 9.08
C ARG A 195 3.30 -18.37 9.48
N ARG A 196 4.05 -17.51 10.16
CA ARG A 196 5.47 -17.76 10.51
C ARG A 196 5.72 -18.00 11.99
N GLY A 197 4.86 -17.48 12.87
CA GLY A 197 5.08 -17.46 14.32
C GLY A 197 6.22 -16.52 14.76
N GLY A 198 6.42 -16.42 16.06
CA GLY A 198 7.59 -15.79 16.69
C GLY A 198 7.71 -14.28 16.52
N LEU A 199 6.62 -13.59 16.20
CA LEU A 199 6.58 -12.14 16.28
C LEU A 199 6.41 -11.71 17.75
N ALA A 200 7.14 -10.67 18.15
CA ALA A 200 6.98 -10.06 19.48
C ALA A 200 5.55 -9.54 19.70
N PRO A 201 5.07 -9.46 20.93
CA PRO A 201 3.86 -8.74 21.27
C PRO A 201 3.89 -7.33 20.69
N THR A 202 2.87 -7.02 19.88
CA THR A 202 2.80 -5.75 19.15
C THR A 202 1.44 -5.12 19.38
N THR A 203 1.46 -3.86 19.78
CA THR A 203 0.26 -3.03 19.94
C THR A 203 0.24 -1.95 18.89
N PHE A 204 -0.95 -1.64 18.37
CA PHE A 204 -1.14 -0.57 17.40
C PHE A 204 -2.17 0.43 17.93
N VAL A 205 -1.85 1.73 17.84
CA VAL A 205 -2.67 2.84 18.37
C VAL A 205 -2.94 3.85 17.26
N ALA A 206 -4.21 4.20 17.08
CA ALA A 206 -4.59 5.33 16.23
C ALA A 206 -4.50 6.63 17.04
N ARG A 207 -3.72 7.60 16.55
CA ARG A 207 -3.54 8.88 17.23
C ARG A 207 -3.06 9.96 16.26
N ASN A 208 -3.59 11.18 16.39
CA ASN A 208 -3.03 12.32 15.68
C ASN A 208 -1.63 12.65 16.21
N LEU A 209 -0.63 12.37 15.39
CA LEU A 209 0.79 12.53 15.76
C LEU A 209 1.27 13.99 15.68
N PHE A 210 0.49 14.87 15.05
CA PHE A 210 0.77 16.31 15.01
C PHE A 210 0.27 17.07 16.26
N GLU A 211 -0.52 16.40 17.11
CA GLU A 211 -1.11 16.95 18.34
C GLU A 211 -0.68 16.18 19.57
N MET A 212 0.55 15.65 19.56
CA MET A 212 1.09 14.87 20.66
C MET A 212 1.30 15.71 21.92
N THR A 213 0.91 15.16 23.07
CA THR A 213 1.09 15.79 24.37
C THR A 213 2.12 15.03 25.23
N PRO A 214 2.80 15.70 26.19
CA PRO A 214 3.67 15.03 27.14
C PRO A 214 2.97 13.90 27.93
N ALA A 215 1.70 14.09 28.27
CA ALA A 215 0.90 13.08 28.96
C ALA A 215 0.70 11.80 28.13
N GLN A 216 0.52 11.93 26.84
CA GLN A 216 0.42 10.80 25.90
C GLN A 216 1.76 10.05 25.79
N LEU A 217 2.87 10.78 25.69
CA LEU A 217 4.22 10.17 25.69
C LEU A 217 4.47 9.37 26.97
N VAL A 218 4.08 9.92 28.12
CA VAL A 218 4.20 9.22 29.42
C VAL A 218 3.30 7.98 29.45
N ALA A 219 2.07 8.07 28.91
CA ALA A 219 1.14 6.96 28.85
C ALA A 219 1.61 5.83 27.91
N ASP A 220 2.34 6.15 26.85
CA ASP A 220 2.96 5.16 25.96
C ASP A 220 4.09 4.37 26.65
N GLY A 221 4.61 4.90 27.74
CA GLY A 221 5.67 4.28 28.54
C GLY A 221 7.06 4.40 27.93
N VAL A 222 8.06 3.93 28.65
CA VAL A 222 9.46 3.97 28.22
C VAL A 222 9.71 2.97 27.11
N ALA A 223 10.45 3.38 26.09
CA ALA A 223 10.97 2.51 25.04
C ALA A 223 12.49 2.68 24.93
N ASP A 224 13.17 1.59 24.60
CA ASP A 224 14.63 1.57 24.44
C ASP A 224 15.04 2.17 23.11
N ARG A 225 14.18 2.06 22.10
CA ARG A 225 14.42 2.57 20.74
C ARG A 225 13.17 3.23 20.17
N TRP A 226 13.38 4.23 19.33
CA TRP A 226 12.35 4.86 18.53
C TRP A 226 12.74 4.79 17.04
N LEU A 227 11.77 4.43 16.20
CA LEU A 227 11.83 4.64 14.77
C LEU A 227 10.83 5.74 14.42
N VAL A 228 11.24 6.71 13.61
CA VAL A 228 10.40 7.85 13.22
C VAL A 228 10.53 8.05 11.72
N ASP A 229 9.45 7.80 10.96
CA ASP A 229 9.38 7.99 9.52
C ASP A 229 8.18 8.89 9.16
N PRO A 230 8.26 10.21 9.43
CA PRO A 230 7.15 11.14 9.29
C PRO A 230 6.85 11.43 7.81
N PRO A 231 5.63 11.93 7.50
CA PRO A 231 5.33 12.47 6.19
C PRO A 231 6.20 13.72 5.89
N ARG A 232 6.19 14.17 4.63
CA ARG A 232 7.03 15.31 4.17
C ARG A 232 6.79 16.61 4.92
N GLU A 233 5.64 16.77 5.52
CA GLU A 233 5.25 17.93 6.31
C GLU A 233 5.89 17.95 7.71
N GLY A 234 6.58 16.86 8.07
CA GLY A 234 7.28 16.70 9.34
C GLY A 234 6.43 15.98 10.41
N ALA A 235 6.94 16.04 11.64
CA ALA A 235 6.31 15.50 12.84
C ALA A 235 6.28 16.56 13.93
#